data_50cc8f4e5d7759e2188e2e153bc8fc95
#
_entry.id   50cc8f4e5d7759e2188e2e153bc8fc95
#
_cell.length_a   1.000
_cell.length_b   1.000
_cell.length_c   1.000
_cell.angle_alpha   90.00
_cell.angle_beta   90.00
_cell.angle_gamma   90.00
#
_symmetry.space_group_name_H-M   'P 1'
#
loop_
_entity.id
_entity.type
_entity.pdbx_description
1 polymer ?
#
loop_
_entity_poly.entity_id
_entity_poly.type
_entity_poly.pdbx_seq_one_letter_code
_entity_poly.pdbx_strand_id
1 'polypeptide(L)'
;MRRKIWMRNPHGGGTTIPNVVQQETERRIRAYAEKRYAGTFVRLDIRFRGAFCYIDAYVEPSTPSRRLLRVLHETRQGYLDRLREVPLHLSRLRYFGGTKIWSMAFYTYSNERYEPCTFPNGTFYGTLEEAFEAGAAYLQTRGARPAAEHERSPTSRNDKRGSDAAGRAKPDLVP
;
A
#
# COMPACT_ATOMS: atom_id res chain seq x y z
N MET A 1 -26.01 31.03 -11.90
CA MET A 1 -25.64 29.76 -12.55
C MET A 1 -24.40 29.18 -11.90
N ARG A 2 -24.49 28.04 -11.18
CA ARG A 2 -23.32 27.35 -10.62
C ARG A 2 -22.61 26.62 -11.74
N ARG A 3 -21.37 27.02 -12.07
CA ARG A 3 -20.49 26.27 -12.96
C ARG A 3 -20.29 24.88 -12.35
N LYS A 4 -20.75 23.83 -13.01
CA LYS A 4 -20.37 22.45 -12.70
C LYS A 4 -18.87 22.33 -12.97
N ILE A 5 -18.07 22.30 -11.92
CA ILE A 5 -16.67 21.93 -12.02
C ILE A 5 -16.67 20.43 -12.25
N TRP A 6 -16.38 20.01 -13.48
CA TRP A 6 -16.15 18.61 -13.81
C TRP A 6 -14.83 18.22 -13.16
N MET A 7 -14.88 17.69 -11.94
CA MET A 7 -13.72 17.00 -11.39
C MET A 7 -13.48 15.78 -12.26
N ARG A 8 -12.35 15.80 -12.98
CA ARG A 8 -11.90 14.67 -13.78
C ARG A 8 -11.81 13.47 -12.87
N ASN A 9 -12.60 12.42 -13.14
CA ASN A 9 -12.57 11.20 -12.37
C ASN A 9 -11.21 10.50 -12.61
N PRO A 10 -10.30 10.47 -11.61
CA PRO A 10 -8.99 9.82 -11.77
C PRO A 10 -9.12 8.30 -11.97
N HIS A 11 -10.28 7.75 -11.68
CA HIS A 11 -10.61 6.34 -11.91
C HIS A 11 -11.13 6.07 -13.33
N GLY A 12 -11.49 7.10 -14.10
CA GLY A 12 -12.07 6.98 -15.45
C GLY A 12 -11.01 7.00 -16.55
N GLY A 13 -11.40 6.52 -17.73
CA GLY A 13 -10.58 6.55 -18.94
C GLY A 13 -9.50 5.47 -18.99
N GLY A 14 -8.56 5.66 -19.93
CA GLY A 14 -7.55 4.69 -20.30
C GLY A 14 -7.92 3.89 -21.53
N THR A 15 -6.92 3.37 -22.22
CA THR A 15 -7.08 2.55 -23.43
C THR A 15 -6.26 1.27 -23.28
N THR A 16 -6.67 0.21 -23.96
CA THR A 16 -5.96 -1.08 -23.94
C THR A 16 -4.50 -0.88 -24.36
N ILE A 17 -3.60 -1.48 -23.61
CA ILE A 17 -2.16 -1.39 -23.85
C ILE A 17 -1.78 -2.29 -25.01
N PRO A 18 -1.27 -1.74 -26.13
CA PRO A 18 -0.81 -2.56 -27.27
C PRO A 18 0.37 -3.46 -26.89
N ASN A 19 0.51 -4.62 -27.50
CA ASN A 19 1.58 -5.58 -27.18
C ASN A 19 3.00 -4.98 -27.26
N VAL A 20 3.26 -4.13 -28.24
CA VAL A 20 4.56 -3.44 -28.38
C VAL A 20 4.82 -2.52 -27.18
N VAL A 21 3.78 -1.82 -26.71
CA VAL A 21 3.88 -0.96 -25.52
C VAL A 21 4.05 -1.79 -24.25
N GLN A 22 3.39 -2.97 -24.15
CA GLN A 22 3.57 -3.89 -23.02
C GLN A 22 5.04 -4.33 -22.91
N GLN A 23 5.63 -4.80 -24.00
CA GLN A 23 7.03 -5.25 -24.05
C GLN A 23 8.01 -4.12 -23.66
N GLU A 24 7.81 -2.93 -24.21
CA GLU A 24 8.67 -1.79 -23.90
C GLU A 24 8.48 -1.33 -22.45
N THR A 25 7.25 -1.32 -21.94
CA THR A 25 6.93 -0.99 -20.53
C THR A 25 7.62 -1.98 -19.59
N GLU A 26 7.50 -3.28 -19.84
CA GLU A 26 8.12 -4.31 -19.03
C GLU A 26 9.66 -4.18 -19.04
N ARG A 27 10.25 -4.02 -20.23
CA ARG A 27 11.69 -3.84 -20.39
C ARG A 27 12.20 -2.64 -19.57
N ARG A 28 11.50 -1.49 -19.64
CA ARG A 28 11.89 -0.27 -18.94
C ARG A 28 11.76 -0.43 -17.42
N ILE A 29 10.66 -0.99 -16.94
CA ILE A 29 10.44 -1.21 -15.51
C ILE A 29 11.51 -2.14 -14.95
N ARG A 30 11.80 -3.28 -15.63
CA ARG A 30 12.84 -4.21 -15.18
C ARG A 30 14.22 -3.56 -15.14
N ALA A 31 14.61 -2.87 -16.20
CA ALA A 31 15.89 -2.17 -16.25
C ALA A 31 16.06 -1.12 -15.17
N TYR A 32 14.99 -0.36 -14.89
CA TYR A 32 14.99 0.64 -13.82
C TYR A 32 15.09 -0.02 -12.43
N ALA A 33 14.30 -1.05 -12.20
CA ALA A 33 14.30 -1.79 -10.94
C ALA A 33 15.66 -2.42 -10.64
N GLU A 34 16.27 -3.08 -11.61
CA GLU A 34 17.58 -3.68 -11.45
C GLU A 34 18.67 -2.63 -11.20
N LYS A 35 18.61 -1.49 -11.89
CA LYS A 35 19.58 -0.42 -11.70
C LYS A 35 19.52 0.24 -10.32
N ARG A 36 18.32 0.43 -9.77
CA ARG A 36 18.09 1.25 -8.55
C ARG A 36 17.81 0.43 -7.30
N TYR A 37 17.29 -0.80 -7.46
CA TYR A 37 16.75 -1.61 -6.38
C TYR A 37 17.26 -3.05 -6.40
N ALA A 38 18.42 -3.30 -7.05
CA ALA A 38 19.07 -4.60 -7.04
C ALA A 38 19.25 -5.11 -5.60
N GLY A 39 18.89 -6.37 -5.37
CA GLY A 39 19.00 -7.01 -4.05
C GLY A 39 17.87 -6.71 -3.08
N THR A 40 16.91 -5.83 -3.40
CA THR A 40 15.75 -5.57 -2.55
C THR A 40 14.55 -6.47 -2.89
N PHE A 41 14.58 -7.15 -4.00
CA PHE A 41 13.57 -8.11 -4.43
C PHE A 41 14.22 -9.34 -5.05
N VAL A 42 13.52 -10.46 -5.05
CA VAL A 42 13.94 -11.72 -5.69
C VAL A 42 13.49 -11.75 -7.14
N ARG A 43 12.25 -11.35 -7.42
CA ARG A 43 11.69 -11.27 -8.76
C ARG A 43 10.61 -10.18 -8.83
N LEU A 44 10.38 -9.67 -10.06
CA LEU A 44 9.25 -8.82 -10.40
C LEU A 44 8.27 -9.58 -11.29
N ASP A 45 6.99 -9.45 -10.99
CA ASP A 45 5.89 -9.89 -11.84
C ASP A 45 5.18 -8.67 -12.41
N ILE A 46 5.19 -8.54 -13.74
CA ILE A 46 4.60 -7.40 -14.46
C ILE A 46 3.50 -7.97 -15.36
N ARG A 47 2.26 -7.62 -15.03
CA ARG A 47 1.06 -8.16 -15.69
C ARG A 47 0.26 -7.06 -16.34
N PHE A 48 -0.30 -7.36 -17.51
CA PHE A 48 -1.13 -6.42 -18.27
C PHE A 48 -2.57 -6.93 -18.35
N ARG A 49 -3.53 -6.03 -18.10
CA ARG A 49 -4.95 -6.32 -18.24
C ARG A 49 -5.70 -5.09 -18.76
N GLY A 50 -6.08 -5.11 -20.03
CA GLY A 50 -6.75 -3.98 -20.68
C GLY A 50 -5.90 -2.72 -20.63
N ALA A 51 -6.37 -1.68 -19.95
CA ALA A 51 -5.66 -0.42 -19.79
C ALA A 51 -4.65 -0.42 -18.62
N PHE A 52 -4.47 -1.53 -17.92
CA PHE A 52 -3.70 -1.57 -16.68
C PHE A 52 -2.43 -2.41 -16.81
N CYS A 53 -1.36 -1.90 -16.19
CA CYS A 53 -0.14 -2.62 -15.88
C CYS A 53 -0.03 -2.75 -14.36
N TYR A 54 0.11 -3.97 -13.87
CA TYR A 54 0.31 -4.31 -12.46
C TYR A 54 1.75 -4.69 -12.23
N ILE A 55 2.34 -4.16 -11.17
CA ILE A 55 3.73 -4.42 -10.80
C ILE A 55 3.73 -4.99 -9.39
N ASP A 56 4.12 -6.25 -9.28
CA ASP A 56 4.27 -6.97 -8.04
C ASP A 56 5.73 -7.38 -7.84
N ALA A 57 6.22 -7.34 -6.61
CA ALA A 57 7.55 -7.81 -6.26
C ALA A 57 7.46 -8.99 -5.29
N TYR A 58 8.39 -9.91 -5.40
CA TYR A 58 8.62 -10.96 -4.42
C TYR A 58 9.92 -10.67 -3.70
N VAL A 59 9.86 -10.67 -2.38
CA VAL A 59 11.00 -10.31 -1.53
C VAL A 59 11.38 -11.49 -0.65
N GLU A 60 12.66 -11.58 -0.28
CA GLU A 60 13.08 -12.56 0.72
C GLU A 60 12.49 -12.16 2.08
N PRO A 61 11.71 -13.05 2.72
CA PRO A 61 11.10 -12.74 4.00
C PRO A 61 12.15 -12.69 5.11
N SER A 62 11.96 -11.78 6.04
CA SER A 62 12.79 -11.72 7.24
C SER A 62 12.57 -12.94 8.13
N THR A 63 13.63 -13.35 8.82
CA THR A 63 13.59 -14.48 9.76
C THR A 63 12.56 -14.24 10.88
N PRO A 64 11.56 -15.11 11.06
CA PRO A 64 10.56 -14.94 12.11
C PRO A 64 11.14 -15.20 13.51
N SER A 65 10.58 -14.53 14.50
CA SER A 65 10.93 -14.80 15.90
C SER A 65 10.37 -16.16 16.35
N ARG A 66 11.02 -16.80 17.32
CA ARG A 66 10.52 -18.06 17.93
C ARG A 66 9.12 -17.91 18.54
N ARG A 67 8.83 -16.72 19.10
CA ARG A 67 7.51 -16.43 19.67
C ARG A 67 6.43 -16.42 18.59
N LEU A 68 6.70 -15.78 17.44
CA LEU A 68 5.77 -15.74 16.31
C LEU A 68 5.47 -17.13 15.77
N LEU A 69 6.51 -17.95 15.55
CA LEU A 69 6.35 -19.33 15.07
C LEU A 69 5.49 -20.19 16.03
N ARG A 70 5.66 -20.00 17.35
CA ARG A 70 4.86 -20.71 18.35
C ARG A 70 3.38 -20.30 18.28
N VAL A 71 3.10 -19.01 18.13
CA VAL A 71 1.72 -18.50 18.01
C VAL A 71 1.05 -18.99 16.74
N LEU A 72 1.78 -19.05 15.62
CA LEU A 72 1.26 -19.48 14.32
C LEU A 72 1.21 -21.01 14.18
N HIS A 73 1.77 -21.77 15.13
CA HIS A 73 1.92 -23.23 15.04
C HIS A 73 2.63 -23.69 13.75
N GLU A 74 3.57 -22.86 13.25
CA GLU A 74 4.32 -23.12 12.01
C GLU A 74 5.79 -23.42 12.28
N THR A 75 6.40 -24.19 11.38
CA THR A 75 7.85 -24.34 11.31
C THR A 75 8.46 -23.08 10.67
N ARG A 76 9.74 -22.81 10.98
CA ARG A 76 10.46 -21.68 10.35
C ARG A 76 10.44 -21.80 8.82
N GLN A 77 10.72 -23.00 8.30
CA GLN A 77 10.78 -23.24 6.86
C GLN A 77 9.42 -23.02 6.21
N GLY A 78 8.34 -23.60 6.75
CA GLY A 78 6.99 -23.44 6.22
C GLY A 78 6.55 -21.96 6.20
N TYR A 79 6.87 -21.21 7.26
CA TYR A 79 6.61 -19.77 7.31
C TYR A 79 7.34 -19.00 6.21
N LEU A 80 8.64 -19.27 6.02
CA LEU A 80 9.43 -18.59 4.99
C LEU A 80 8.95 -18.96 3.59
N ASP A 81 8.71 -20.24 3.31
CA ASP A 81 8.26 -20.70 2.00
C ASP A 81 6.90 -20.09 1.62
N ARG A 82 5.97 -20.04 2.57
CA ARG A 82 4.68 -19.39 2.37
C ARG A 82 4.82 -17.91 2.03
N LEU A 83 5.69 -17.18 2.74
CA LEU A 83 5.89 -15.73 2.51
C LEU A 83 6.65 -15.42 1.22
N ARG A 84 7.50 -16.32 0.73
CA ARG A 84 8.18 -16.16 -0.57
C ARG A 84 7.20 -16.14 -1.74
N GLU A 85 6.07 -16.83 -1.61
CA GLU A 85 5.03 -16.89 -2.63
C GLU A 85 3.99 -15.76 -2.51
N VAL A 86 4.07 -14.91 -1.49
CA VAL A 86 3.16 -13.76 -1.33
C VAL A 86 3.72 -12.53 -2.04
N PRO A 87 3.04 -12.03 -3.09
CA PRO A 87 3.47 -10.84 -3.79
C PRO A 87 3.33 -9.58 -2.93
N LEU A 88 4.29 -8.70 -3.04
CA LEU A 88 4.21 -7.34 -2.57
C LEU A 88 3.70 -6.46 -3.72
N HIS A 89 2.48 -5.96 -3.60
CA HIS A 89 1.88 -5.11 -4.61
C HIS A 89 2.52 -3.73 -4.58
N LEU A 90 3.30 -3.37 -5.60
CA LEU A 90 3.99 -2.08 -5.67
C LEU A 90 3.08 -1.01 -6.23
N SER A 91 2.55 -1.22 -7.46
CA SER A 91 1.71 -0.23 -8.11
C SER A 91 0.84 -0.84 -9.21
N ARG A 92 -0.22 -0.12 -9.56
CA ARG A 92 -1.02 -0.35 -10.76
C ARG A 92 -1.00 0.92 -11.60
N LEU A 93 -0.50 0.81 -12.81
CA LEU A 93 -0.44 1.90 -13.77
C LEU A 93 -1.61 1.84 -14.74
N ARG A 94 -2.08 2.99 -15.22
CA ARG A 94 -3.10 3.08 -16.25
C ARG A 94 -2.57 3.83 -17.46
N TYR A 95 -2.76 3.24 -18.62
CA TYR A 95 -2.32 3.75 -19.92
C TYR A 95 -3.39 4.64 -20.56
N PHE A 96 -2.96 5.78 -21.16
CA PHE A 96 -3.82 6.74 -21.83
C PHE A 96 -3.47 6.93 -23.33
N GLY A 97 -2.82 5.97 -23.95
CA GLY A 97 -2.47 6.02 -25.38
C GLY A 97 -1.08 6.63 -25.66
N GLY A 98 -0.34 7.06 -24.63
CA GLY A 98 1.02 7.59 -24.78
C GLY A 98 2.01 6.89 -23.84
N THR A 99 3.21 6.61 -24.32
CA THR A 99 4.24 5.88 -23.55
C THR A 99 4.88 6.70 -22.43
N LYS A 100 4.61 8.01 -22.38
CA LYS A 100 5.22 8.95 -21.42
C LYS A 100 4.28 9.36 -20.29
N ILE A 101 2.97 9.06 -20.39
CA ILE A 101 1.96 9.55 -19.45
C ILE A 101 1.16 8.37 -18.92
N TRP A 102 1.35 8.09 -17.64
CA TRP A 102 0.65 7.05 -16.90
C TRP A 102 0.02 7.64 -15.65
N SER A 103 -1.17 7.20 -15.27
CA SER A 103 -1.65 7.44 -13.91
C SER A 103 -1.31 6.24 -13.04
N MET A 104 -1.21 6.47 -11.74
CA MET A 104 -0.77 5.48 -10.78
C MET A 104 -1.83 5.26 -9.69
N ALA A 105 -1.87 4.04 -9.20
CA ALA A 105 -2.56 3.66 -7.96
C ALA A 105 -1.62 2.75 -7.15
N PHE A 106 -1.56 2.96 -5.85
CA PHE A 106 -0.86 2.06 -4.94
C PHE A 106 -1.85 1.10 -4.27
N TYR A 107 -1.36 -0.03 -3.79
CA TYR A 107 -2.19 -0.99 -3.09
C TYR A 107 -2.27 -0.67 -1.60
N THR A 108 -3.49 -0.44 -1.10
CA THR A 108 -3.77 -0.25 0.32
C THR A 108 -4.13 -1.58 0.95
N TYR A 109 -3.25 -2.10 1.81
CA TYR A 109 -3.45 -3.38 2.48
C TYR A 109 -4.61 -3.36 3.48
N SER A 110 -4.91 -2.19 4.07
CA SER A 110 -6.07 -2.02 4.96
C SER A 110 -7.41 -2.14 4.25
N ASN A 111 -7.46 -1.76 2.97
CA ASN A 111 -8.69 -1.75 2.16
C ASN A 111 -8.67 -2.84 1.08
N GLU A 112 -7.58 -3.60 0.97
CA GLU A 112 -7.36 -4.67 -0.01
C GLU A 112 -7.64 -4.25 -1.46
N ARG A 113 -7.28 -3.01 -1.82
CA ARG A 113 -7.56 -2.45 -3.14
C ARG A 113 -6.51 -1.46 -3.62
N TYR A 114 -6.49 -1.23 -4.93
CA TYR A 114 -5.71 -0.18 -5.54
C TYR A 114 -6.42 1.18 -5.45
N GLU A 115 -5.79 2.14 -4.80
CA GLU A 115 -6.28 3.51 -4.65
C GLU A 115 -5.44 4.47 -5.49
N PRO A 116 -6.08 5.31 -6.33
CA PRO A 116 -5.35 6.31 -7.11
C PRO A 116 -4.60 7.28 -6.22
N CYS A 117 -3.40 7.65 -6.66
CA CYS A 117 -2.55 8.59 -5.96
C CYS A 117 -1.92 9.59 -6.92
N THR A 118 -1.41 10.66 -6.38
CA THR A 118 -0.58 11.62 -7.10
C THR A 118 0.87 11.15 -7.12
N PHE A 119 1.59 11.55 -8.15
CA PHE A 119 3.03 11.45 -8.20
C PHE A 119 3.68 12.47 -7.24
N PRO A 120 4.98 12.34 -6.92
CA PRO A 120 5.67 13.26 -6.02
C PRO A 120 5.63 14.74 -6.46
N ASN A 121 5.44 14.99 -7.75
CA ASN A 121 5.25 16.32 -8.31
C ASN A 121 3.83 16.91 -8.11
N GLY A 122 2.95 16.21 -7.39
CA GLY A 122 1.57 16.62 -7.12
C GLY A 122 0.60 16.42 -8.27
N THR A 123 1.03 15.82 -9.40
CA THR A 123 0.15 15.53 -10.55
C THR A 123 -0.40 14.11 -10.50
N PHE A 124 -1.49 13.84 -11.25
CA PHE A 124 -2.04 12.50 -11.42
C PHE A 124 -1.36 11.70 -12.54
N TYR A 125 -0.39 12.29 -13.20
CA TYR A 125 0.30 11.70 -14.33
C TYR A 125 1.81 11.79 -14.16
N GLY A 126 2.51 10.74 -14.54
CA GLY A 126 3.96 10.67 -14.47
C GLY A 126 4.51 9.58 -15.39
N THR A 127 5.80 9.34 -15.27
CA THR A 127 6.54 8.32 -16.02
C THR A 127 6.44 6.94 -15.34
N LEU A 128 6.87 5.90 -16.05
CA LEU A 128 6.95 4.53 -15.51
C LEU A 128 7.92 4.45 -14.32
N GLU A 129 9.03 5.15 -14.43
CA GLU A 129 10.10 5.17 -13.44
C GLU A 129 9.64 5.85 -12.14
N GLU A 130 8.97 7.02 -12.25
CA GLU A 130 8.39 7.71 -11.09
C GLU A 130 7.32 6.87 -10.40
N ALA A 131 6.50 6.16 -11.17
CA ALA A 131 5.48 5.26 -10.62
C ALA A 131 6.10 4.05 -9.92
N PHE A 132 7.17 3.48 -10.47
CA PHE A 132 7.90 2.41 -9.81
C PHE A 132 8.55 2.91 -8.52
N GLU A 133 9.19 4.07 -8.53
CA GLU A 133 9.83 4.68 -7.36
C GLU A 133 8.85 4.89 -6.22
N ALA A 134 7.66 5.42 -6.51
CA ALA A 134 6.62 5.60 -5.50
C ALA A 134 6.17 4.25 -4.88
N GLY A 135 6.01 3.20 -5.69
CA GLY A 135 5.69 1.85 -5.23
C GLY A 135 6.84 1.18 -4.48
N ALA A 136 8.07 1.46 -4.87
CA ALA A 136 9.28 0.87 -4.29
C ALA A 136 9.52 1.29 -2.81
N ALA A 137 8.80 2.28 -2.30
CA ALA A 137 8.78 2.58 -0.87
C ALA A 137 8.41 1.33 -0.03
N TYR A 138 7.57 0.45 -0.56
CA TYR A 138 7.23 -0.82 0.08
C TYR A 138 8.39 -1.82 0.13
N LEU A 139 9.32 -1.78 -0.81
CA LEU A 139 10.53 -2.62 -0.80
C LEU A 139 11.47 -2.22 0.34
N GLN A 140 11.59 -0.92 0.58
CA GLN A 140 12.45 -0.37 1.62
C GLN A 140 11.89 -0.64 3.03
N THR A 141 10.59 -0.55 3.21
CA THR A 141 9.94 -0.78 4.51
C THR A 141 9.95 -2.25 4.93
N ARG A 142 9.88 -3.21 4.00
CA ARG A 142 9.94 -4.63 4.33
C ARG A 142 11.36 -5.15 4.59
N GLY A 143 12.36 -4.56 3.98
CA GLY A 143 13.78 -4.85 4.29
C GLY A 143 14.20 -4.36 5.68
N ALA A 144 13.48 -3.40 6.27
CA ALA A 144 13.79 -2.78 7.57
C ALA A 144 12.88 -3.22 8.73
N ARG A 145 11.77 -3.96 8.48
CA ARG A 145 10.83 -4.35 9.53
C ARG A 145 10.94 -5.84 9.87
N PRO A 146 11.25 -6.21 11.12
CA PRO A 146 10.87 -7.52 11.62
C PRO A 146 9.35 -7.63 11.55
N ALA A 147 8.83 -8.79 11.12
CA ALA A 147 7.40 -9.08 11.00
C ALA A 147 6.74 -9.11 12.40
N ALA A 148 6.48 -7.95 12.98
CA ALA A 148 5.73 -7.81 14.22
C ALA A 148 5.25 -6.36 14.32
N GLU A 149 4.10 -6.06 13.73
CA GLU A 149 3.20 -5.01 14.23
C GLU A 149 1.97 -4.91 13.31
N HIS A 150 1.21 -6.01 13.30
CA HIS A 150 -0.23 -5.93 13.06
C HIS A 150 -0.90 -6.27 14.40
N GLU A 151 -0.52 -5.56 15.45
CA GLU A 151 -1.24 -5.54 16.72
C GLU A 151 -2.12 -4.30 16.75
N ARG A 152 -3.38 -4.58 16.64
CA ARG A 152 -4.60 -3.85 17.02
C ARG A 152 -4.34 -2.60 17.85
N SER A 153 -4.82 -1.47 17.33
CA SER A 153 -5.11 -0.28 18.14
C SER A 153 -5.91 -0.70 19.38
N PRO A 154 -5.50 -0.31 20.57
CA PRO A 154 -6.31 -0.54 21.76
C PRO A 154 -7.58 0.30 21.63
N THR A 155 -8.71 -0.38 21.54
CA THR A 155 -10.03 0.19 21.77
C THR A 155 -10.02 0.96 23.09
N SER A 156 -10.12 2.27 23.00
CA SER A 156 -10.40 3.16 24.12
C SER A 156 -11.69 2.69 24.78
N ARG A 157 -11.55 1.92 25.87
CA ARG A 157 -12.63 1.72 26.82
C ARG A 157 -12.87 3.04 27.53
N ASN A 158 -13.94 3.69 27.15
CA ASN A 158 -14.53 4.79 27.85
C ASN A 158 -15.16 4.23 29.16
N ASP A 159 -14.38 4.23 30.23
CA ASP A 159 -14.85 3.86 31.57
C ASP A 159 -15.55 5.08 32.17
N LYS A 160 -16.86 5.15 31.90
CA LYS A 160 -17.75 5.97 32.72
C LYS A 160 -17.99 5.22 34.02
N ARG A 161 -17.21 5.49 35.04
CA ARG A 161 -17.59 5.21 36.41
C ARG A 161 -18.14 6.48 37.01
N GLY A 162 -19.43 6.42 37.28
CA GLY A 162 -20.10 7.33 38.16
C GLY A 162 -19.47 7.28 39.57
N SER A 163 -19.40 8.40 40.21
CA SER A 163 -19.30 8.52 41.65
C SER A 163 -20.46 9.39 42.16
N ASP A 164 -21.53 8.72 42.54
CA ASP A 164 -22.41 9.21 43.57
C ASP A 164 -21.68 9.19 44.91
N ALA A 165 -21.59 10.29 45.57
CA ALA A 165 -21.49 10.40 47.03
C ALA A 165 -21.96 11.79 47.45
N ALA A 166 -23.15 11.90 47.84
CA ALA A 166 -23.70 12.20 49.16
C ALA A 166 -22.83 13.14 50.03
N GLY A 167 -23.41 14.28 50.42
CA GLY A 167 -22.84 15.16 51.44
C GLY A 167 -23.77 16.31 51.79
N ARG A 168 -24.77 16.02 52.57
CA ARG A 168 -25.58 16.93 53.41
C ARG A 168 -24.74 18.05 54.03
N ALA A 169 -25.26 19.25 54.04
CA ALA A 169 -25.45 20.03 55.28
C ALA A 169 -26.21 21.34 54.98
N LYS A 170 -27.36 21.50 55.58
CA LYS A 170 -27.94 22.78 56.02
C LYS A 170 -27.22 23.15 57.32
N PRO A 171 -27.19 24.43 57.74
CA PRO A 171 -28.27 24.98 58.49
C PRO A 171 -28.53 26.49 58.23
N ASP A 172 -29.81 26.92 58.42
CA ASP A 172 -30.37 27.86 59.46
C ASP A 172 -29.73 29.26 59.46
N LEU A 173 -30.45 30.22 59.46
CA LEU A 173 -31.57 30.96 60.17
C LEU A 173 -31.27 32.46 60.14
N VAL A 174 -32.19 33.19 59.58
CA VAL A 174 -32.95 34.31 60.14
C VAL A 174 -32.21 35.33 61.10
N PRO A 175 -32.64 36.63 61.23
CA PRO A 175 -33.93 37.20 60.95
C PRO A 175 -34.01 38.20 59.80
#